data_cac41ac522c703861f340052a0f1e0e0
#
_entry.id   cac41ac522c703861f340052a0f1e0e0
#
_cell.length_a   1.000
_cell.length_b   1.000
_cell.length_c   1.000
_cell.angle_alpha   90.00
_cell.angle_beta   90.00
_cell.angle_gamma   90.00
#
_symmetry.space_group_name_H-M   'P 1'
#
loop_
_entity.id
_entity.type
_entity.pdbx_description
1 polymer ?
#
loop_
_entity_poly.entity_id
_entity_poly.type
_entity_poly.pdbx_seq_one_letter_code
_entity_poly.pdbx_strand_id
1 'polypeptide(L)'
;MIDKVKKGIEGSNATLAIILINIIVYIALITVPNIADILLLDPDKILEKPWTLVTVFFSHEWLIHIFLNMGFFFIFSRQLEKLTSSTTVLIVYLTCGFIGSLTFMPFAPLIGWSGPVVGASAAVWGVAAAFAAMRPDFLILKGKAKHWIAALFVGNTVLLVLNPQIMIGAAAHYAGIVVGLICGYWLKIREQKRSLT
;
A
#
# COMPACT_ATOMS: atom_id res chain seq x y z
N MET A 1 27.22 -7.87 -11.63
CA MET A 1 25.74 -7.88 -11.51
C MET A 1 25.31 -8.05 -10.05
N ILE A 2 25.85 -9.01 -9.32
CA ILE A 2 25.54 -9.30 -7.90
C ILE A 2 25.85 -8.09 -7.00
N ASP A 3 26.96 -7.38 -7.19
CA ASP A 3 27.32 -6.21 -6.37
C ASP A 3 26.38 -5.01 -6.59
N LYS A 4 25.85 -4.84 -7.81
CA LYS A 4 24.81 -3.82 -8.07
C LYS A 4 23.49 -4.17 -7.37
N VAL A 5 23.15 -5.45 -7.27
CA VAL A 5 21.96 -5.93 -6.55
C VAL A 5 22.16 -5.77 -5.04
N LYS A 6 23.32 -6.17 -4.49
CA LYS A 6 23.68 -5.96 -3.07
C LYS A 6 23.59 -4.49 -2.67
N LYS A 7 24.28 -3.60 -3.39
CA LYS A 7 24.24 -2.15 -3.16
C LYS A 7 22.83 -1.56 -3.34
N GLY A 8 21.98 -2.27 -4.11
CA GLY A 8 20.57 -1.96 -4.31
C GLY A 8 19.70 -2.25 -3.08
N ILE A 9 20.03 -3.28 -2.32
CA ILE A 9 19.24 -3.80 -1.19
C ILE A 9 19.69 -3.18 0.15
N GLU A 10 20.93 -2.71 0.24
CA GLU A 10 21.45 -2.05 1.44
C GLU A 10 20.56 -0.88 1.89
N GLY A 11 20.14 -0.88 3.14
CA GLY A 11 19.29 0.15 3.74
C GLY A 11 17.81 0.05 3.37
N SER A 12 17.32 -1.13 2.91
CA SER A 12 15.91 -1.35 2.55
C SER A 12 15.24 -2.40 3.45
N ASN A 13 15.53 -2.36 4.76
CA ASN A 13 15.13 -3.41 5.71
C ASN A 13 13.62 -3.52 5.89
N ALA A 14 12.90 -2.39 6.05
CA ALA A 14 11.44 -2.41 6.17
C ALA A 14 10.77 -2.81 4.86
N THR A 15 11.28 -2.31 3.72
CA THR A 15 10.79 -2.69 2.40
C THR A 15 10.84 -4.21 2.20
N LEU A 16 11.98 -4.82 2.49
CA LEU A 16 12.17 -6.27 2.33
C LEU A 16 11.34 -7.08 3.34
N ALA A 17 11.26 -6.61 4.59
CA ALA A 17 10.46 -7.27 5.63
C ALA A 17 8.96 -7.28 5.25
N ILE A 18 8.42 -6.14 4.78
CA ILE A 18 7.02 -6.05 4.35
C ILE A 18 6.76 -6.98 3.15
N ILE A 19 7.65 -7.00 2.16
CA ILE A 19 7.54 -7.92 1.02
C ILE A 19 7.54 -9.37 1.47
N LEU A 20 8.46 -9.74 2.36
CA LEU A 20 8.56 -11.10 2.90
C LEU A 20 7.30 -11.51 3.65
N ILE A 21 6.74 -10.62 4.49
CA ILE A 21 5.48 -10.87 5.20
C ILE A 21 4.34 -11.12 4.19
N ASN A 22 4.21 -10.28 3.16
CA ASN A 22 3.19 -10.47 2.12
C ASN A 22 3.35 -11.81 1.38
N ILE A 23 4.59 -12.23 1.08
CA ILE A 23 4.87 -13.53 0.45
C ILE A 23 4.48 -14.67 1.40
N ILE A 24 4.84 -14.60 2.68
CA ILE A 24 4.50 -15.63 3.68
C ILE A 24 2.98 -15.75 3.82
N VAL A 25 2.27 -14.62 3.93
CA VAL A 25 0.80 -14.60 4.03
C VAL A 25 0.17 -15.16 2.76
N TYR A 26 0.69 -14.82 1.57
CA TYR A 26 0.21 -15.38 0.31
C TYR A 26 0.37 -16.92 0.25
N ILE A 27 1.56 -17.41 0.64
CA ILE A 27 1.81 -18.86 0.71
C ILE A 27 0.83 -19.52 1.70
N ALA A 28 0.63 -18.91 2.88
CA ALA A 28 -0.33 -19.43 3.86
C ALA A 28 -1.75 -19.50 3.29
N LEU A 29 -2.21 -18.45 2.58
CA LEU A 29 -3.54 -18.42 1.97
C LEU A 29 -3.77 -19.51 0.93
N ILE A 30 -2.74 -19.94 0.20
CA ILE A 30 -2.86 -20.99 -0.82
C ILE A 30 -2.57 -22.40 -0.30
N THR A 31 -1.98 -22.54 0.90
CA THR A 31 -1.54 -23.87 1.41
C THR A 31 -2.24 -24.30 2.69
N VAL A 32 -2.71 -23.36 3.51
CA VAL A 32 -3.32 -23.69 4.81
C VAL A 32 -4.85 -23.60 4.72
N PRO A 33 -5.58 -24.71 4.92
CA PRO A 33 -7.03 -24.70 4.91
C PRO A 33 -7.63 -23.70 5.92
N ASN A 34 -8.68 -23.01 5.53
CA ASN A 34 -9.45 -22.06 6.35
C ASN A 34 -8.67 -20.84 6.89
N ILE A 35 -7.40 -20.63 6.50
CA ILE A 35 -6.63 -19.47 6.92
C ILE A 35 -7.23 -18.15 6.40
N ALA A 36 -7.93 -18.21 5.26
CA ALA A 36 -8.65 -17.07 4.70
C ALA A 36 -9.69 -16.51 5.67
N ASP A 37 -10.41 -17.35 6.39
CA ASP A 37 -11.41 -16.96 7.38
C ASP A 37 -10.81 -16.20 8.57
N ILE A 38 -9.51 -16.34 8.79
CA ILE A 38 -8.77 -15.69 9.88
C ILE A 38 -8.13 -14.39 9.40
N LEU A 39 -7.59 -14.36 8.17
CA LEU A 39 -6.75 -13.27 7.70
C LEU A 39 -7.46 -12.26 6.81
N LEU A 40 -8.51 -12.68 6.08
CA LEU A 40 -9.22 -11.78 5.17
C LEU A 40 -10.24 -10.92 5.91
N LEU A 41 -10.39 -9.68 5.48
CA LEU A 41 -11.36 -8.77 6.05
C LEU A 41 -12.72 -8.98 5.39
N ASP A 42 -13.68 -9.42 6.18
CA ASP A 42 -15.09 -9.44 5.81
C ASP A 42 -15.75 -8.24 6.50
N PRO A 43 -16.28 -7.24 5.74
CA PRO A 43 -16.89 -6.05 6.31
C PRO A 43 -18.01 -6.35 7.30
N ASP A 44 -18.75 -7.43 7.10
CA ASP A 44 -19.86 -7.82 7.99
C ASP A 44 -19.37 -8.41 9.33
N LYS A 45 -18.07 -8.82 9.40
CA LYS A 45 -17.47 -9.48 10.58
C LYS A 45 -16.39 -8.65 11.27
N ILE A 46 -16.25 -7.36 10.93
CA ILE A 46 -15.18 -6.50 11.49
C ILE A 46 -15.22 -6.46 13.03
N LEU A 47 -16.41 -6.40 13.63
CA LEU A 47 -16.55 -6.37 15.09
C LEU A 47 -16.16 -7.69 15.76
N GLU A 48 -16.32 -8.80 15.05
CA GLU A 48 -15.93 -10.13 15.55
C GLU A 48 -14.44 -10.40 15.34
N LYS A 49 -13.88 -9.87 14.23
CA LYS A 49 -12.49 -10.11 13.81
C LYS A 49 -11.75 -8.79 13.52
N PRO A 50 -11.58 -7.89 14.51
CA PRO A 50 -11.03 -6.56 14.27
C PRO A 50 -9.57 -6.57 13.80
N TRP A 51 -8.81 -7.63 14.06
CA TRP A 51 -7.43 -7.80 13.56
C TRP A 51 -7.37 -7.86 12.03
N THR A 52 -8.48 -8.23 11.36
CA THR A 52 -8.53 -8.28 9.90
C THR A 52 -8.38 -6.92 9.23
N LEU A 53 -8.65 -5.83 9.95
CA LEU A 53 -8.30 -4.47 9.52
C LEU A 53 -6.81 -4.27 9.29
N VAL A 54 -5.97 -5.12 9.91
CA VAL A 54 -4.51 -5.10 9.73
C VAL A 54 -4.06 -6.21 8.79
N THR A 55 -4.56 -7.43 8.93
CA THR A 55 -4.07 -8.56 8.14
C THR A 55 -4.46 -8.47 6.66
N VAL A 56 -5.55 -7.76 6.32
CA VAL A 56 -6.04 -7.59 4.95
C VAL A 56 -4.99 -6.96 4.02
N PHE A 57 -4.24 -5.97 4.49
CA PHE A 57 -3.24 -5.31 3.64
C PHE A 57 -1.87 -6.01 3.59
N PHE A 58 -1.82 -7.27 4.04
CA PHE A 58 -0.76 -8.23 3.75
C PHE A 58 -1.28 -9.41 2.90
N SER A 59 -2.56 -9.43 2.55
CA SER A 59 -3.23 -10.56 1.92
C SER A 59 -3.37 -10.37 0.41
N HIS A 60 -3.20 -11.46 -0.34
CA HIS A 60 -3.34 -11.49 -1.81
C HIS A 60 -3.93 -12.83 -2.24
N GLU A 61 -4.86 -12.81 -3.20
CA GLU A 61 -5.47 -14.06 -3.71
C GLU A 61 -4.73 -14.62 -4.93
N TRP A 62 -4.18 -13.74 -5.79
CA TRP A 62 -3.61 -14.16 -7.07
C TRP A 62 -2.15 -13.75 -7.20
N LEU A 63 -1.36 -14.63 -7.85
CA LEU A 63 0.07 -14.41 -8.05
C LEU A 63 0.38 -13.09 -8.75
N ILE A 64 -0.41 -12.72 -9.78
CA ILE A 64 -0.21 -11.45 -10.49
C ILE A 64 -0.50 -10.25 -9.58
N HIS A 65 -1.48 -10.37 -8.68
CA HIS A 65 -1.85 -9.30 -7.74
C HIS A 65 -0.71 -9.00 -6.76
N ILE A 66 -0.15 -10.04 -6.10
CA ILE A 66 1.00 -9.85 -5.20
C ILE A 66 2.24 -9.36 -5.97
N PHE A 67 2.51 -9.89 -7.17
CA PHE A 67 3.65 -9.47 -7.98
C PHE A 67 3.59 -7.97 -8.32
N LEU A 68 2.45 -7.49 -8.79
CA LEU A 68 2.28 -6.07 -9.12
C LEU A 68 2.37 -5.17 -7.88
N ASN A 69 1.72 -5.55 -6.77
CA ASN A 69 1.80 -4.79 -5.52
C ASN A 69 3.22 -4.74 -4.98
N MET A 70 3.88 -5.88 -4.83
CA MET A 70 5.22 -5.94 -4.25
C MET A 70 6.29 -5.35 -5.16
N GLY A 71 6.16 -5.50 -6.48
CA GLY A 71 7.04 -4.85 -7.44
C GLY A 71 6.94 -3.32 -7.38
N PHE A 72 5.71 -2.80 -7.41
CA PHE A 72 5.48 -1.36 -7.29
C PHE A 72 5.90 -0.83 -5.90
N PHE A 73 5.57 -1.54 -4.84
CA PHE A 73 6.01 -1.23 -3.49
C PHE A 73 7.53 -1.16 -3.38
N PHE A 74 8.26 -2.17 -3.87
CA PHE A 74 9.73 -2.19 -3.83
C PHE A 74 10.34 -0.94 -4.46
N ILE A 75 9.83 -0.54 -5.62
CA ILE A 75 10.37 0.60 -6.38
C ILE A 75 10.24 1.90 -5.58
N PHE A 76 9.07 2.18 -4.99
CA PHE A 76 8.80 3.43 -4.29
C PHE A 76 9.24 3.42 -2.83
N SER A 77 8.96 2.33 -2.10
CA SER A 77 9.27 2.25 -0.67
C SER A 77 10.76 2.32 -0.40
N ARG A 78 11.56 1.64 -1.23
CA ARG A 78 13.02 1.72 -1.12
C ARG A 78 13.56 3.14 -1.28
N GLN A 79 12.98 3.94 -2.17
CA GLN A 79 13.38 5.33 -2.31
C GLN A 79 12.97 6.16 -1.08
N LEU A 80 11.75 5.94 -0.56
CA LEU A 80 11.29 6.58 0.66
C LEU A 80 12.17 6.18 1.86
N GLU A 81 12.51 4.89 1.97
CA GLU A 81 13.35 4.35 3.05
C GLU A 81 14.75 4.99 3.07
N LYS A 82 15.37 5.16 1.89
CA LYS A 82 16.66 5.83 1.73
C LYS A 82 16.63 7.32 2.07
N LEU A 83 15.53 7.99 1.81
CA LEU A 83 15.35 9.42 2.14
C LEU A 83 15.04 9.64 3.61
N THR A 84 14.49 8.63 4.28
CA THR A 84 13.96 8.77 5.64
C THR A 84 14.52 7.71 6.59
N SER A 85 13.79 6.62 6.80
CA SER A 85 14.21 5.48 7.62
C SER A 85 13.27 4.28 7.41
N SER A 86 13.71 3.09 7.83
CA SER A 86 12.88 1.87 7.88
C SER A 86 11.63 2.08 8.73
N THR A 87 11.76 2.73 9.89
CA THR A 87 10.62 3.05 10.77
C THR A 87 9.59 3.93 10.08
N THR A 88 10.03 4.92 9.30
CA THR A 88 9.12 5.80 8.55
C THR A 88 8.32 5.02 7.51
N VAL A 89 8.98 4.16 6.73
CA VAL A 89 8.29 3.32 5.73
C VAL A 89 7.25 2.41 6.41
N LEU A 90 7.62 1.78 7.52
CA LEU A 90 6.70 0.93 8.28
C LEU A 90 5.48 1.71 8.77
N ILE A 91 5.68 2.88 9.38
CA ILE A 91 4.58 3.73 9.87
C ILE A 91 3.67 4.14 8.72
N VAL A 92 4.23 4.63 7.60
CA VAL A 92 3.42 5.07 6.44
C VAL A 92 2.64 3.89 5.86
N TYR A 93 3.27 2.72 5.69
CA TYR A 93 2.61 1.51 5.18
C TYR A 93 1.44 1.09 6.08
N LEU A 94 1.68 0.96 7.38
CA LEU A 94 0.66 0.56 8.36
C LEU A 94 -0.48 1.58 8.45
N THR A 95 -0.16 2.88 8.47
CA THR A 95 -1.18 3.94 8.56
C THR A 95 -2.04 3.98 7.30
N CYS A 96 -1.44 3.97 6.11
CA CYS A 96 -2.18 3.98 4.85
C CYS A 96 -3.03 2.71 4.66
N GLY A 97 -2.48 1.54 5.03
CA GLY A 97 -3.21 0.28 4.99
C GLY A 97 -4.39 0.28 5.94
N PHE A 98 -4.18 0.69 7.19
CA PHE A 98 -5.23 0.71 8.21
C PHE A 98 -6.36 1.70 7.87
N ILE A 99 -6.04 2.94 7.47
CA ILE A 99 -7.06 3.92 7.05
C ILE A 99 -7.78 3.44 5.80
N GLY A 100 -7.05 2.82 4.84
CA GLY A 100 -7.67 2.18 3.68
C GLY A 100 -8.66 1.08 4.08
N SER A 101 -8.30 0.23 5.03
CA SER A 101 -9.17 -0.85 5.54
C SER A 101 -10.43 -0.30 6.22
N LEU A 102 -10.32 0.81 6.94
CA LEU A 102 -11.47 1.45 7.58
C LEU A 102 -12.53 1.93 6.58
N THR A 103 -12.17 2.21 5.32
CA THR A 103 -13.15 2.62 4.30
C THR A 103 -14.15 1.51 3.98
N PHE A 104 -13.80 0.24 4.20
CA PHE A 104 -14.71 -0.86 3.95
C PHE A 104 -15.98 -0.79 4.82
N MET A 105 -15.89 -0.27 6.04
CA MET A 105 -17.04 -0.16 6.95
C MET A 105 -18.20 0.68 6.37
N PRO A 106 -17.99 1.93 5.89
CA PRO A 106 -19.07 2.71 5.31
C PRO A 106 -19.40 2.34 3.87
N PHE A 107 -18.44 1.86 3.07
CA PHE A 107 -18.66 1.64 1.64
C PHE A 107 -19.25 0.27 1.30
N ALA A 108 -18.96 -0.79 2.07
CA ALA A 108 -19.53 -2.11 1.83
C ALA A 108 -21.07 -2.11 1.86
N PRO A 109 -21.73 -1.59 2.90
CA PRO A 109 -23.19 -1.56 2.93
C PRO A 109 -23.80 -0.64 1.86
N LEU A 110 -23.11 0.44 1.46
CA LEU A 110 -23.60 1.36 0.42
C LEU A 110 -23.74 0.70 -0.95
N ILE A 111 -22.90 -0.29 -1.28
CA ILE A 111 -22.92 -0.98 -2.57
C ILE A 111 -23.48 -2.41 -2.48
N GLY A 112 -23.95 -2.80 -1.31
CA GLY A 112 -24.44 -4.17 -1.07
C GLY A 112 -23.32 -5.23 -1.20
N TRP A 113 -22.07 -4.87 -0.84
CA TRP A 113 -20.95 -5.81 -0.88
C TRP A 113 -21.09 -6.83 0.24
N SER A 114 -20.94 -8.09 -0.09
CA SER A 114 -20.85 -9.21 0.85
C SER A 114 -19.61 -10.05 0.54
N GLY A 115 -18.95 -10.52 1.60
CA GLY A 115 -17.80 -11.39 1.52
C GLY A 115 -16.45 -10.66 1.69
N PRO A 116 -15.36 -11.44 1.70
CA PRO A 116 -14.05 -10.95 2.06
C PRO A 116 -13.44 -10.02 1.00
N VAL A 117 -12.57 -9.13 1.47
CA VAL A 117 -11.72 -8.27 0.66
C VAL A 117 -10.25 -8.56 0.95
N VAL A 118 -9.37 -8.27 -0.02
CA VAL A 118 -7.92 -8.50 0.06
C VAL A 118 -7.15 -7.39 -0.63
N GLY A 119 -5.93 -7.16 -0.22
CA GLY A 119 -4.96 -6.39 -0.98
C GLY A 119 -4.17 -5.36 -0.20
N ALA A 120 -2.87 -5.36 -0.44
CA ALA A 120 -1.93 -4.37 0.10
C ALA A 120 -2.02 -3.00 -0.59
N SER A 121 -2.81 -2.88 -1.65
CA SER A 121 -2.74 -1.76 -2.61
C SER A 121 -2.95 -0.38 -1.98
N ALA A 122 -3.82 -0.23 -1.00
CA ALA A 122 -4.00 1.03 -0.26
C ALA A 122 -2.71 1.47 0.44
N ALA A 123 -2.04 0.55 1.14
CA ALA A 123 -0.76 0.79 1.79
C ALA A 123 0.36 1.09 0.77
N VAL A 124 0.42 0.29 -0.30
CA VAL A 124 1.41 0.41 -1.38
C VAL A 124 1.29 1.76 -2.10
N TRP A 125 0.08 2.15 -2.47
CA TRP A 125 -0.18 3.43 -3.13
C TRP A 125 0.07 4.61 -2.19
N GLY A 126 -0.23 4.43 -0.90
CA GLY A 126 0.09 5.41 0.13
C GLY A 126 1.58 5.67 0.28
N VAL A 127 2.40 4.62 0.34
CA VAL A 127 3.87 4.75 0.38
C VAL A 127 4.41 5.43 -0.89
N ALA A 128 3.89 5.06 -2.06
CA ALA A 128 4.26 5.71 -3.31
C ALA A 128 3.86 7.20 -3.33
N ALA A 129 2.67 7.54 -2.83
CA ALA A 129 2.19 8.89 -2.70
C ALA A 129 3.04 9.72 -1.72
N ALA A 130 3.45 9.13 -0.60
CA ALA A 130 4.34 9.78 0.36
C ALA A 130 5.70 10.13 -0.27
N PHE A 131 6.30 9.19 -1.01
CA PHE A 131 7.53 9.46 -1.75
C PHE A 131 7.33 10.56 -2.81
N ALA A 132 6.25 10.49 -3.59
CA ALA A 132 5.97 11.47 -4.63
C ALA A 132 5.74 12.90 -4.07
N ALA A 133 5.13 13.04 -2.89
CA ALA A 133 4.99 14.32 -2.20
C ALA A 133 6.34 14.91 -1.77
N MET A 134 7.28 14.07 -1.33
CA MET A 134 8.63 14.50 -0.98
C MET A 134 9.47 14.87 -2.22
N ARG A 135 9.38 14.08 -3.27
CA ARG A 135 10.22 14.16 -4.49
C ARG A 135 9.38 14.06 -5.77
N PRO A 136 8.52 15.04 -6.07
CA PRO A 136 7.53 14.94 -7.16
C PRO A 136 8.15 14.77 -8.55
N ASP A 137 9.33 15.34 -8.78
CA ASP A 137 10.02 15.30 -10.06
C ASP A 137 11.11 14.21 -10.16
N PHE A 138 11.24 13.37 -9.13
CA PHE A 138 12.16 12.23 -9.18
C PHE A 138 11.74 11.24 -10.27
N LEU A 139 12.71 10.81 -11.08
CA LEU A 139 12.44 9.88 -12.17
C LEU A 139 12.43 8.41 -11.68
N ILE A 140 11.30 7.77 -11.87
CA ILE A 140 11.09 6.34 -11.64
C ILE A 140 10.61 5.72 -12.96
N LEU A 141 11.32 4.72 -13.46
CA LEU A 141 10.98 4.04 -14.73
C LEU A 141 10.69 5.04 -15.88
N LYS A 142 11.55 6.06 -16.00
CA LYS A 142 11.45 7.16 -16.99
C LYS A 142 10.26 8.12 -16.77
N GLY A 143 9.39 7.91 -15.79
CA GLY A 143 8.29 8.80 -15.40
C GLY A 143 8.60 9.58 -14.12
N LYS A 144 8.09 10.80 -13.98
CA LYS A 144 8.17 11.55 -12.72
C LYS A 144 7.27 10.89 -11.66
N ALA A 145 7.70 10.87 -10.40
CA ALA A 145 6.95 10.25 -9.31
C ALA A 145 5.51 10.77 -9.20
N LYS A 146 5.30 12.09 -9.35
CA LYS A 146 3.96 12.69 -9.36
C LYS A 146 3.05 12.16 -10.47
N HIS A 147 3.60 11.81 -11.64
CA HIS A 147 2.80 11.29 -12.76
C HIS A 147 2.34 9.85 -12.51
N TRP A 148 3.12 9.06 -11.77
CA TRP A 148 2.70 7.73 -11.33
C TRP A 148 1.49 7.81 -10.40
N ILE A 149 1.49 8.74 -9.43
CA ILE A 149 0.35 8.91 -8.53
C ILE A 149 -0.88 9.45 -9.27
N ALA A 150 -0.69 10.40 -10.20
CA ALA A 150 -1.77 10.87 -11.05
C ALA A 150 -2.36 9.73 -11.91
N ALA A 151 -1.51 8.87 -12.49
CA ALA A 151 -1.94 7.72 -13.27
C ALA A 151 -2.72 6.69 -12.43
N LEU A 152 -2.25 6.41 -11.20
CA LEU A 152 -2.98 5.55 -10.26
C LEU A 152 -4.35 6.12 -9.92
N PHE A 153 -4.41 7.42 -9.60
CA PHE A 153 -5.67 8.10 -9.26
C PHE A 153 -6.65 8.09 -10.45
N VAL A 154 -6.20 8.51 -11.63
CA VAL A 154 -7.02 8.53 -12.84
C VAL A 154 -7.44 7.12 -13.25
N GLY A 155 -6.51 6.16 -13.26
CA GLY A 155 -6.82 4.77 -13.59
C GLY A 155 -7.86 4.16 -12.64
N ASN A 156 -7.73 4.40 -11.34
CA ASN A 156 -8.70 3.97 -10.34
C ASN A 156 -10.08 4.59 -10.59
N THR A 157 -10.12 5.90 -10.94
CA THR A 157 -11.37 6.60 -11.26
C THR A 157 -12.02 6.04 -12.53
N VAL A 158 -11.25 5.83 -13.58
CA VAL A 158 -11.75 5.24 -14.84
C VAL A 158 -12.33 3.84 -14.59
N LEU A 159 -11.59 2.99 -13.87
CA LEU A 159 -12.06 1.65 -13.54
C LEU A 159 -13.35 1.69 -12.69
N LEU A 160 -13.44 2.60 -11.73
CA LEU A 160 -14.63 2.80 -10.91
C LEU A 160 -15.85 3.22 -11.75
N VAL A 161 -15.66 4.11 -12.71
CA VAL A 161 -16.74 4.55 -13.61
C VAL A 161 -17.20 3.42 -14.53
N LEU A 162 -16.25 2.62 -15.05
CA LEU A 162 -16.56 1.48 -15.91
C LEU A 162 -17.16 0.28 -15.17
N ASN A 163 -16.80 0.10 -13.92
CA ASN A 163 -17.29 -0.99 -13.07
C ASN A 163 -17.51 -0.51 -11.63
N PRO A 164 -18.69 0.01 -11.29
CA PRO A 164 -18.99 0.46 -9.93
C PRO A 164 -18.86 -0.61 -8.84
N GLN A 165 -18.88 -1.88 -9.20
CA GLN A 165 -18.66 -3.01 -8.26
C GLN A 165 -17.32 -2.95 -7.55
N ILE A 166 -16.30 -2.29 -8.16
CA ILE A 166 -14.99 -2.13 -7.53
C ILE A 166 -14.91 -0.96 -6.54
N MET A 167 -16.03 -0.28 -6.25
CA MET A 167 -16.06 0.91 -5.38
C MET A 167 -15.36 0.68 -4.05
N ILE A 168 -15.53 -0.51 -3.48
CA ILE A 168 -14.94 -0.85 -2.18
C ILE A 168 -13.39 -0.76 -2.22
N GLY A 169 -12.76 -1.36 -3.23
CA GLY A 169 -11.31 -1.28 -3.44
C GLY A 169 -10.87 0.12 -3.83
N ALA A 170 -11.65 0.80 -4.68
CA ALA A 170 -11.35 2.15 -5.12
C ALA A 170 -11.32 3.15 -3.97
N ALA A 171 -12.25 3.06 -3.02
CA ALA A 171 -12.28 3.90 -1.83
C ALA A 171 -11.03 3.72 -0.95
N ALA A 172 -10.59 2.48 -0.75
CA ALA A 172 -9.36 2.17 -0.03
C ALA A 172 -8.11 2.76 -0.72
N HIS A 173 -8.04 2.69 -2.06
CA HIS A 173 -6.97 3.28 -2.84
C HIS A 173 -6.91 4.81 -2.68
N TYR A 174 -8.04 5.51 -2.77
CA TYR A 174 -8.09 6.95 -2.57
C TYR A 174 -7.65 7.35 -1.15
N ALA A 175 -8.13 6.63 -0.14
CA ALA A 175 -7.70 6.86 1.24
C ALA A 175 -6.19 6.68 1.41
N GLY A 176 -5.63 5.60 0.86
CA GLY A 176 -4.19 5.35 0.85
C GLY A 176 -3.40 6.48 0.20
N ILE A 177 -3.80 6.94 -1.00
CA ILE A 177 -3.14 8.07 -1.70
C ILE A 177 -3.21 9.34 -0.85
N VAL A 178 -4.38 9.71 -0.34
CA VAL A 178 -4.57 10.95 0.43
C VAL A 178 -3.72 10.95 1.69
N VAL A 179 -3.78 9.88 2.48
CA VAL A 179 -2.98 9.74 3.70
C VAL A 179 -1.49 9.75 3.37
N GLY A 180 -1.08 9.05 2.31
CA GLY A 180 0.31 9.04 1.84
C GLY A 180 0.80 10.42 1.45
N LEU A 181 0.01 11.22 0.70
CA LEU A 181 0.36 12.59 0.34
C LEU A 181 0.54 13.48 1.59
N ILE A 182 -0.36 13.35 2.58
CA ILE A 182 -0.27 14.09 3.86
C ILE A 182 1.02 13.70 4.60
N CYS A 183 1.29 12.40 4.75
CA CYS A 183 2.51 11.92 5.39
C CYS A 183 3.77 12.44 4.68
N GLY A 184 3.82 12.34 3.35
CA GLY A 184 4.96 12.77 2.56
C GLY A 184 5.19 14.28 2.62
N TYR A 185 4.12 15.08 2.60
CA TYR A 185 4.22 16.54 2.77
C TYR A 185 4.78 16.92 4.15
N TRP A 186 4.31 16.26 5.20
CA TRP A 186 4.83 16.49 6.55
C TRP A 186 6.31 16.08 6.69
N LEU A 187 6.71 14.93 6.10
CA LEU A 187 8.11 14.50 6.05
C LEU A 187 8.99 15.51 5.32
N LYS A 188 8.52 16.07 4.21
CA LYS A 188 9.22 17.10 3.45
C LYS A 188 9.45 18.37 4.27
N ILE A 189 8.44 18.85 5.00
CA ILE A 189 8.58 20.01 5.89
C ILE A 189 9.62 19.75 6.99
N ARG A 190 9.60 18.55 7.58
CA ARG A 190 10.60 18.16 8.59
C ARG A 190 12.02 18.13 8.04
N GLU A 191 12.20 17.60 6.83
CA GLU A 191 13.50 17.57 6.15
C GLU A 191 14.03 19.01 5.93
N GLN A 192 13.19 19.92 5.43
CA GLN A 192 13.55 21.30 5.21
C GLN A 192 13.96 22.02 6.50
N LYS A 193 13.24 21.80 7.60
CA LYS A 193 13.60 22.39 8.90
C LYS A 193 14.96 21.91 9.41
N ARG A 194 15.29 20.62 9.20
CA ARG A 194 16.59 20.06 9.62
C ARG A 194 17.76 20.56 8.79
N SER A 195 17.55 20.99 7.57
CA SER A 195 18.60 21.54 6.72
C SER A 195 18.92 23.02 7.02
N LEU A 196 18.11 23.68 7.86
CA LEU A 196 18.27 25.07 8.28
C LEU A 196 18.87 25.22 9.68
N THR A 197 19.00 24.11 10.42
CA THR A 197 19.67 24.01 11.73
C THR A 197 21.02 23.36 11.61
#